data_7041fd02cb698afd2c8953806439752b
#
_entry.id   7041fd02cb698afd2c8953806439752b
#
_cell.length_a   1.000
_cell.length_b   1.000
_cell.length_c   1.000
_cell.angle_alpha   90.00
_cell.angle_beta   90.00
_cell.angle_gamma   90.00
#
_symmetry.space_group_name_H-M   'P 1'
#
loop_
_entity.id
_entity.type
_entity.pdbx_description
1 polymer ?
#
loop_
_entity_poly.entity_id
_entity_poly.type
_entity_poly.pdbx_seq_one_letter_code
_entity_poly.pdbx_strand_id
1 'polypeptide(L)'
;MPFNFNQKVKVFHFSLLIISCCLMFCSCHDKVPNSNFQLSLDEFKNSRSSAYAINSKVIRNLLDSIMRNDKDRHAADLHTRRYYQNKGSLLWITRHGVNSQADSLVTCLRTVADMGFDKRRFYVDAIARDIDRLRDLNLDSADNQINQVIARLEYRLTKAYFRYTMGQNFGFMNPSFVFNRLDTLAPNPYDSSKRPVRFRGLFDVKMAHADDAFYQKAMQMVRCDSVASFLKEVQPKNPFYYQLLEKLKAGGLGKAMKIKILCNMERCRWRQYDNPWQHEKYVVVNIPSFHLMAIDHQDTLSMRIGCGASKTKTPILNSHIKRMELNPQWFVPRSIVLHDMIHRVGNHGYFRARNSVSYTHLTLPTTS
;
A
#
# COMPACT_ATOMS: atom_id res chain seq x y z
N MET A 1 -18.82 -31.15 -42.48
CA MET A 1 -19.48 -31.39 -41.21
C MET A 1 -20.05 -30.07 -40.72
N PRO A 2 -21.36 -29.92 -40.57
CA PRO A 2 -21.97 -28.65 -40.17
C PRO A 2 -21.86 -28.48 -38.64
N PHE A 3 -21.26 -27.39 -38.21
CA PHE A 3 -21.18 -26.99 -36.82
C PHE A 3 -22.56 -26.58 -36.29
N ASN A 4 -22.99 -27.22 -35.22
CA ASN A 4 -24.33 -27.12 -34.64
C ASN A 4 -24.48 -25.80 -33.87
N PHE A 5 -25.19 -24.83 -34.41
CA PHE A 5 -25.44 -23.50 -33.89
C PHE A 5 -26.22 -23.50 -32.58
N ASN A 6 -26.90 -24.59 -32.25
CA ASN A 6 -27.75 -24.71 -31.06
C ASN A 6 -26.98 -24.95 -29.75
N GLN A 7 -25.72 -25.33 -29.77
CA GLN A 7 -24.94 -25.50 -28.54
C GLN A 7 -24.39 -24.16 -27.99
N LYS A 8 -24.07 -23.21 -28.85
CA LYS A 8 -23.58 -21.88 -28.40
C LYS A 8 -24.69 -21.04 -27.75
N VAL A 9 -25.93 -21.18 -28.17
CA VAL A 9 -27.06 -20.45 -27.59
C VAL A 9 -27.41 -20.95 -26.19
N LYS A 10 -27.29 -22.27 -25.95
CA LYS A 10 -27.54 -22.84 -24.59
C LYS A 10 -26.45 -22.43 -23.57
N VAL A 11 -25.20 -22.35 -23.99
CA VAL A 11 -24.11 -21.91 -23.11
C VAL A 11 -24.24 -20.43 -22.78
N PHE A 12 -24.67 -19.59 -23.74
CA PHE A 12 -24.86 -18.17 -23.53
C PHE A 12 -26.05 -17.87 -22.60
N HIS A 13 -27.12 -18.62 -22.71
CA HIS A 13 -28.30 -18.49 -21.82
C HIS A 13 -28.00 -19.01 -20.39
N PHE A 14 -27.18 -20.05 -20.27
CA PHE A 14 -26.76 -20.57 -18.96
C PHE A 14 -25.82 -19.60 -18.24
N SER A 15 -24.89 -18.97 -18.98
CA SER A 15 -24.01 -17.92 -18.43
C SER A 15 -24.75 -16.67 -18.03
N LEU A 16 -25.77 -16.26 -18.80
CA LEU A 16 -26.61 -15.11 -18.46
C LEU A 16 -27.51 -15.39 -17.25
N LEU A 17 -27.98 -16.64 -17.08
CA LEU A 17 -28.76 -17.06 -15.93
C LEU A 17 -27.92 -17.10 -14.65
N ILE A 18 -26.64 -17.51 -14.73
CA ILE A 18 -25.70 -17.50 -13.59
C ILE A 18 -25.34 -16.07 -13.20
N ILE A 19 -25.14 -15.17 -14.17
CA ILE A 19 -24.88 -13.74 -13.89
C ILE A 19 -26.14 -13.07 -13.30
N SER A 20 -27.33 -13.41 -13.78
CA SER A 20 -28.62 -12.95 -13.22
C SER A 20 -28.85 -13.49 -11.80
N CYS A 21 -28.52 -14.77 -11.53
CA CYS A 21 -28.60 -15.34 -10.19
C CYS A 21 -27.57 -14.69 -9.22
N CYS A 22 -26.36 -14.38 -9.68
CA CYS A 22 -25.36 -13.68 -8.84
C CYS A 22 -25.78 -12.23 -8.52
N LEU A 23 -26.56 -11.59 -9.40
CA LEU A 23 -27.10 -10.25 -9.14
C LEU A 23 -28.33 -10.26 -8.23
N MET A 24 -29.06 -11.37 -8.15
CA MET A 24 -30.24 -11.48 -7.29
C MET A 24 -29.91 -11.92 -5.85
N PHE A 25 -28.73 -12.48 -5.58
CA PHE A 25 -28.31 -12.84 -4.23
C PHE A 25 -27.67 -11.70 -3.43
N CYS A 26 -27.55 -10.48 -3.98
CA CYS A 26 -27.40 -9.24 -3.21
C CYS A 26 -28.73 -8.70 -2.71
N SER A 27 -29.70 -9.58 -2.44
CA SER A 27 -30.87 -9.22 -1.67
C SER A 27 -30.39 -8.85 -0.27
N CYS A 28 -30.62 -7.61 0.15
CA CYS A 28 -30.50 -7.20 1.52
C CYS A 28 -31.42 -8.13 2.34
N HIS A 29 -30.88 -9.27 2.77
CA HIS A 29 -31.54 -10.01 3.83
C HIS A 29 -31.59 -9.06 5.02
N ASP A 30 -32.74 -8.82 5.54
CA ASP A 30 -32.94 -8.27 6.88
C ASP A 30 -32.14 -9.16 7.82
N LYS A 31 -30.98 -8.64 8.25
CA LYS A 31 -29.98 -9.45 8.92
C LYS A 31 -30.47 -9.73 10.31
N VAL A 32 -30.31 -10.97 10.70
CA VAL A 32 -30.44 -11.42 12.08
C VAL A 32 -29.76 -10.41 12.98
N PRO A 33 -30.43 -9.78 13.95
CA PRO A 33 -29.81 -8.84 14.88
C PRO A 33 -28.56 -9.48 15.46
N ASN A 34 -27.49 -8.69 15.59
CA ASN A 34 -26.27 -9.18 16.23
C ASN A 34 -26.67 -9.83 17.58
N SER A 35 -26.54 -11.14 17.67
CA SER A 35 -26.95 -11.90 18.86
C SER A 35 -26.25 -11.47 20.15
N ASN A 36 -25.15 -10.70 20.01
CA ASN A 36 -24.41 -10.13 21.13
C ASN A 36 -24.93 -8.76 21.57
N PHE A 37 -25.97 -8.23 20.90
CA PHE A 37 -26.59 -6.96 21.25
C PHE A 37 -27.96 -7.23 21.85
N GLN A 38 -28.10 -6.99 23.14
CA GLN A 38 -29.34 -7.26 23.86
C GLN A 38 -30.47 -6.26 23.53
N LEU A 39 -30.08 -5.05 23.07
CA LEU A 39 -31.04 -4.00 22.73
C LEU A 39 -30.69 -3.39 21.37
N SER A 40 -31.69 -3.08 20.55
CA SER A 40 -31.50 -2.34 19.32
C SER A 40 -31.35 -0.85 19.58
N LEU A 41 -30.67 -0.13 18.67
CA LEU A 41 -30.59 1.33 18.77
C LEU A 41 -31.95 2.02 18.63
N ASP A 42 -32.97 1.35 18.08
CA ASP A 42 -34.34 1.86 18.01
C ASP A 42 -35.03 1.85 19.38
N GLU A 43 -34.70 0.91 20.25
CA GLU A 43 -35.17 0.87 21.62
C GLU A 43 -34.62 2.01 22.46
N PHE A 44 -33.38 2.46 22.18
CA PHE A 44 -32.81 3.66 22.80
C PHE A 44 -33.49 4.96 22.40
N LYS A 45 -34.01 5.06 21.16
CA LYS A 45 -34.74 6.25 20.72
C LYS A 45 -35.98 6.54 21.56
N ASN A 46 -36.58 5.48 22.08
CA ASN A 46 -37.77 5.57 22.91
C ASN A 46 -37.47 5.80 24.40
N SER A 47 -36.18 5.83 24.77
CA SER A 47 -35.78 6.13 26.15
C SER A 47 -36.03 7.60 26.46
N ARG A 48 -36.62 7.87 27.62
CA ARG A 48 -36.83 9.24 28.11
C ARG A 48 -35.54 9.92 28.55
N SER A 49 -34.46 9.21 28.72
CA SER A 49 -33.16 9.78 29.11
C SER A 49 -32.44 10.37 27.91
N SER A 50 -32.01 11.62 28.01
CA SER A 50 -31.22 12.27 26.95
C SER A 50 -29.88 11.58 26.67
N ALA A 51 -29.34 10.82 27.62
CA ALA A 51 -28.10 10.06 27.48
C ALA A 51 -28.19 8.95 26.42
N TYR A 52 -29.40 8.41 26.20
CA TYR A 52 -29.66 7.33 25.26
C TYR A 52 -30.39 7.78 23.98
N ALA A 53 -30.75 9.06 23.89
CA ALA A 53 -31.43 9.59 22.70
C ALA A 53 -30.50 9.69 21.52
N ILE A 54 -30.74 8.87 20.48
CA ILE A 54 -29.97 8.89 19.24
C ILE A 54 -30.43 10.03 18.35
N ASN A 55 -29.47 10.89 17.97
CA ASN A 55 -29.72 12.01 17.08
C ASN A 55 -28.69 12.03 15.94
N SER A 56 -29.14 11.74 14.73
CA SER A 56 -28.29 11.67 13.54
C SER A 56 -27.58 12.99 13.21
N LYS A 57 -28.23 14.14 13.49
CA LYS A 57 -27.61 15.46 13.29
C LYS A 57 -26.48 15.70 14.29
N VAL A 58 -26.68 15.30 15.55
CA VAL A 58 -25.65 15.38 16.59
C VAL A 58 -24.46 14.48 16.23
N ILE A 59 -24.73 13.23 15.84
CA ILE A 59 -23.67 12.30 15.41
C ILE A 59 -22.87 12.89 14.25
N ARG A 60 -23.53 13.50 13.27
CA ARG A 60 -22.86 14.13 12.13
C ARG A 60 -21.96 15.29 12.57
N ASN A 61 -22.45 16.17 13.42
CA ASN A 61 -21.66 17.29 13.95
C ASN A 61 -20.44 16.81 14.77
N LEU A 62 -20.59 15.70 15.50
CA LEU A 62 -19.49 15.08 16.25
C LEU A 62 -18.46 14.47 15.30
N LEU A 63 -18.88 13.78 14.23
CA LEU A 63 -17.97 13.30 13.18
C LEU A 63 -17.20 14.46 12.56
N ASP A 64 -17.86 15.57 12.24
CA ASP A 64 -17.20 16.76 11.68
C ASP A 64 -16.17 17.35 12.66
N SER A 65 -16.45 17.35 13.95
CA SER A 65 -15.50 17.78 14.98
C SER A 65 -14.29 16.82 15.07
N ILE A 66 -14.52 15.51 15.07
CA ILE A 66 -13.47 14.49 15.09
C ILE A 66 -12.56 14.66 13.87
N MET A 67 -13.12 14.84 12.67
CA MET A 67 -12.36 15.03 11.44
C MET A 67 -11.49 16.28 11.47
N ARG A 68 -12.00 17.42 11.97
CA ARG A 68 -11.22 18.67 12.11
C ARG A 68 -10.03 18.51 13.05
N ASN A 69 -10.17 17.72 14.09
CA ASN A 69 -9.14 17.47 15.09
C ASN A 69 -8.15 16.38 14.69
N ASP A 70 -8.47 15.58 13.68
CA ASP A 70 -7.59 14.53 13.19
C ASP A 70 -6.44 15.12 12.37
N LYS A 71 -5.21 15.05 12.91
CA LYS A 71 -3.98 15.56 12.29
C LYS A 71 -3.21 14.51 11.51
N ASP A 72 -3.65 13.26 11.52
CA ASP A 72 -2.98 12.18 10.81
C ASP A 72 -3.01 12.39 9.29
N ARG A 73 -1.88 12.14 8.62
CA ARG A 73 -1.70 12.41 7.18
C ARG A 73 -1.45 11.15 6.35
N HIS A 74 -1.66 9.98 6.92
CA HIS A 74 -1.55 8.74 6.16
C HIS A 74 -2.65 8.69 5.07
N ALA A 75 -2.38 8.06 3.92
CA ALA A 75 -3.34 8.02 2.81
C ALA A 75 -4.72 7.47 3.22
N ALA A 76 -4.74 6.41 4.03
CA ALA A 76 -5.96 5.83 4.57
C ALA A 76 -6.75 6.81 5.46
N ASP A 77 -6.04 7.65 6.24
CA ASP A 77 -6.68 8.64 7.12
C ASP A 77 -7.29 9.78 6.33
N LEU A 78 -6.58 10.23 5.29
CA LEU A 78 -7.09 11.23 4.36
C LEU A 78 -8.36 10.72 3.65
N HIS A 79 -8.36 9.44 3.25
CA HIS A 79 -9.53 8.83 2.61
C HIS A 79 -10.69 8.69 3.59
N THR A 80 -10.43 8.29 4.84
CA THR A 80 -11.45 8.24 5.91
C THR A 80 -12.10 9.61 6.11
N ARG A 81 -11.30 10.67 6.22
CA ARG A 81 -11.82 12.03 6.33
C ARG A 81 -12.67 12.41 5.12
N ARG A 82 -12.17 12.20 3.90
CA ARG A 82 -12.89 12.49 2.65
C ARG A 82 -14.25 11.78 2.60
N TYR A 83 -14.29 10.52 3.01
CA TYR A 83 -15.54 9.74 3.03
C TYR A 83 -16.62 10.41 3.89
N TYR A 84 -16.29 10.79 5.14
CA TYR A 84 -17.26 11.43 6.03
C TYR A 84 -17.51 12.90 5.72
N GLN A 85 -16.54 13.63 5.18
CA GLN A 85 -16.74 14.99 4.65
C GLN A 85 -17.77 15.00 3.51
N ASN A 86 -17.74 14.01 2.66
CA ASN A 86 -18.72 13.82 1.58
C ASN A 86 -20.04 13.21 2.07
N LYS A 87 -20.33 13.32 3.37
CA LYS A 87 -21.55 12.82 4.01
C LYS A 87 -21.76 11.31 3.84
N GLY A 88 -20.69 10.52 3.80
CA GLY A 88 -20.74 9.07 3.77
C GLY A 88 -21.64 8.52 4.89
N SER A 89 -22.37 7.44 4.61
CA SER A 89 -23.21 6.75 5.61
C SER A 89 -22.34 6.05 6.66
N LEU A 90 -22.92 5.76 7.81
CA LEU A 90 -22.28 4.90 8.81
C LEU A 90 -22.08 3.49 8.20
N LEU A 91 -20.91 2.91 8.40
CA LEU A 91 -20.52 1.61 7.85
C LEU A 91 -20.69 0.49 8.87
N TRP A 92 -20.41 0.78 10.13
CA TRP A 92 -20.28 -0.22 11.20
C TRP A 92 -21.45 -0.22 12.16
N ILE A 93 -22.19 0.87 12.22
CA ILE A 93 -23.28 1.04 13.17
C ILE A 93 -24.58 1.21 12.38
N THR A 94 -25.50 0.32 12.63
CA THR A 94 -26.83 0.27 12.04
C THR A 94 -27.90 0.60 13.08
N ARG A 95 -29.16 0.62 12.68
CA ARG A 95 -30.30 0.72 13.62
C ARG A 95 -30.38 -0.44 14.64
N HIS A 96 -29.69 -1.55 14.35
CA HIS A 96 -29.66 -2.74 15.23
C HIS A 96 -28.41 -2.79 16.11
N GLY A 97 -27.59 -1.75 16.10
CA GLY A 97 -26.34 -1.67 16.87
C GLY A 97 -25.09 -1.81 16.01
N VAL A 98 -23.99 -2.18 16.64
CA VAL A 98 -22.72 -2.46 15.97
C VAL A 98 -22.84 -3.76 15.20
N ASN A 99 -22.53 -3.76 13.92
CA ASN A 99 -22.61 -4.96 13.09
C ASN A 99 -21.49 -5.96 13.44
N SER A 100 -21.71 -7.25 13.14
CA SER A 100 -20.76 -8.34 13.40
C SER A 100 -19.42 -8.18 12.66
N GLN A 101 -19.39 -7.36 11.63
CA GLN A 101 -18.18 -7.07 10.87
C GLN A 101 -17.16 -6.28 11.69
N ALA A 102 -17.62 -5.48 12.65
CA ALA A 102 -16.74 -4.79 13.61
C ALA A 102 -16.01 -5.81 14.50
N ASP A 103 -16.65 -6.88 14.93
CA ASP A 103 -15.99 -7.94 15.71
C ASP A 103 -14.93 -8.68 14.90
N SER A 104 -15.23 -8.97 13.64
CA SER A 104 -14.25 -9.55 12.71
C SER A 104 -13.02 -8.67 12.54
N LEU A 105 -13.22 -7.36 12.41
CA LEU A 105 -12.13 -6.38 12.34
C LEU A 105 -11.34 -6.36 13.65
N VAL A 106 -11.99 -6.23 14.81
CA VAL A 106 -11.32 -6.16 16.12
C VAL A 106 -10.51 -7.42 16.39
N THR A 107 -11.05 -8.61 16.07
CA THR A 107 -10.33 -9.87 16.19
C THR A 107 -9.05 -9.86 15.37
N CYS A 108 -9.12 -9.39 14.13
CA CYS A 108 -7.94 -9.22 13.27
C CYS A 108 -6.96 -8.18 13.85
N LEU A 109 -7.45 -7.03 14.30
CA LEU A 109 -6.59 -5.96 14.83
C LEU A 109 -5.89 -6.33 16.14
N ARG A 110 -6.42 -7.26 16.92
CA ARG A 110 -5.74 -7.77 18.13
C ARG A 110 -4.41 -8.45 17.80
N THR A 111 -4.25 -8.98 16.59
CA THR A 111 -3.02 -9.66 16.13
C THR A 111 -1.97 -8.71 15.54
N VAL A 112 -2.23 -7.40 15.44
CA VAL A 112 -1.26 -6.46 14.84
C VAL A 112 0.06 -6.37 15.62
N ALA A 113 0.03 -6.64 16.93
CA ALA A 113 1.23 -6.69 17.75
C ALA A 113 2.19 -7.82 17.34
N ASP A 114 1.65 -8.95 16.87
CA ASP A 114 2.44 -10.09 16.38
C ASP A 114 3.24 -9.71 15.12
N MET A 115 2.74 -8.74 14.37
CA MET A 115 3.39 -8.18 13.19
C MET A 115 4.31 -6.99 13.53
N GLY A 116 4.50 -6.69 14.80
CA GLY A 116 5.37 -5.62 15.29
C GLY A 116 4.75 -4.22 15.33
N PHE A 117 3.43 -4.11 15.17
CA PHE A 117 2.74 -2.82 15.27
C PHE A 117 2.29 -2.50 16.69
N ASP A 118 2.28 -1.22 17.03
CA ASP A 118 1.63 -0.72 18.23
C ASP A 118 0.10 -0.73 18.04
N LYS A 119 -0.62 -1.44 18.92
CA LYS A 119 -2.09 -1.53 18.93
C LYS A 119 -2.77 -0.15 18.96
N ARG A 120 -2.13 0.86 19.58
CA ARG A 120 -2.65 2.22 19.65
C ARG A 120 -2.81 2.87 18.28
N ARG A 121 -1.97 2.50 17.29
CA ARG A 121 -2.08 3.00 15.91
C ARG A 121 -3.36 2.57 15.21
N PHE A 122 -3.97 1.50 15.67
CA PHE A 122 -5.23 0.95 15.15
C PHE A 122 -6.40 1.13 16.14
N TYR A 123 -6.19 1.88 17.21
CA TYR A 123 -7.21 2.15 18.24
C TYR A 123 -7.81 0.89 18.87
N VAL A 124 -7.10 -0.25 18.89
CA VAL A 124 -7.64 -1.58 19.23
C VAL A 124 -8.40 -1.55 20.54
N ASP A 125 -7.75 -1.13 21.63
CA ASP A 125 -8.36 -1.11 22.96
C ASP A 125 -9.47 -0.05 23.10
N ALA A 126 -9.35 1.06 22.38
CA ALA A 126 -10.36 2.11 22.39
C ALA A 126 -11.63 1.70 21.63
N ILE A 127 -11.48 0.97 20.52
CA ILE A 127 -12.59 0.39 19.76
C ILE A 127 -13.29 -0.68 20.61
N ALA A 128 -12.53 -1.61 21.19
CA ALA A 128 -13.09 -2.67 22.03
C ALA A 128 -13.92 -2.09 23.18
N ARG A 129 -13.37 -1.13 23.94
CA ARG A 129 -14.08 -0.47 25.02
C ARG A 129 -15.37 0.24 24.56
N ASP A 130 -15.36 0.88 23.40
CA ASP A 130 -16.56 1.58 22.92
C ASP A 130 -17.62 0.58 22.41
N ILE A 131 -17.22 -0.56 21.87
CA ILE A 131 -18.14 -1.68 21.55
C ILE A 131 -18.78 -2.22 22.82
N ASP A 132 -17.97 -2.50 23.85
CA ASP A 132 -18.46 -3.02 25.13
C ASP A 132 -19.41 -2.00 25.78
N ARG A 133 -19.08 -0.70 25.76
CA ARG A 133 -19.97 0.35 26.27
C ARG A 133 -21.34 0.37 25.61
N LEU A 134 -21.38 0.19 24.28
CA LEU A 134 -22.67 0.14 23.56
C LEU A 134 -23.44 -1.15 23.87
N ARG A 135 -22.76 -2.26 24.13
CA ARG A 135 -23.37 -3.53 24.49
C ARG A 135 -23.87 -3.58 25.90
N ASP A 136 -23.09 -3.03 26.85
CA ASP A 136 -23.38 -3.05 28.26
C ASP A 136 -24.17 -1.81 28.73
N LEU A 137 -24.49 -0.89 27.80
CA LEU A 137 -25.21 0.36 28.10
C LEU A 137 -24.49 1.26 29.12
N ASN A 138 -23.18 1.15 29.21
CA ASN A 138 -22.36 1.98 30.09
C ASN A 138 -22.10 3.37 29.45
N LEU A 139 -23.14 4.20 29.45
CA LEU A 139 -23.24 5.50 28.77
C LEU A 139 -23.52 6.65 29.76
N ASP A 140 -23.00 6.55 30.95
CA ASP A 140 -23.34 7.32 32.13
C ASP A 140 -22.55 8.63 32.31
N SER A 141 -21.50 8.88 31.54
CA SER A 141 -20.68 10.10 31.64
C SER A 141 -20.91 11.07 30.49
N ALA A 142 -20.57 12.35 30.69
CA ALA A 142 -20.71 13.39 29.68
C ALA A 142 -19.96 13.04 28.36
N ASP A 143 -18.79 12.39 28.46
CA ASP A 143 -17.99 11.98 27.30
C ASP A 143 -18.41 10.64 26.69
N ASN A 144 -19.33 9.91 27.32
CA ASN A 144 -19.79 8.59 26.90
C ASN A 144 -21.28 8.55 26.61
N GLN A 145 -21.91 9.68 26.29
CA GLN A 145 -23.28 9.67 25.77
C GLN A 145 -23.33 8.92 24.44
N ILE A 146 -24.46 8.29 24.13
CA ILE A 146 -24.62 7.39 22.99
C ILE A 146 -24.15 8.01 21.66
N ASN A 147 -24.48 9.28 21.40
CA ASN A 147 -24.09 9.94 20.14
C ASN A 147 -22.58 10.14 20.01
N GLN A 148 -21.88 10.41 21.14
CA GLN A 148 -20.42 10.54 21.17
C GLN A 148 -19.74 9.20 20.95
N VAL A 149 -20.22 8.13 21.63
CA VAL A 149 -19.68 6.79 21.46
C VAL A 149 -19.87 6.30 20.03
N ILE A 150 -21.07 6.48 19.45
CA ILE A 150 -21.35 6.12 18.05
C ILE A 150 -20.42 6.85 17.10
N ALA A 151 -20.31 8.18 17.19
CA ALA A 151 -19.53 8.97 16.27
C ALA A 151 -18.02 8.58 16.30
N ARG A 152 -17.44 8.45 17.50
CA ARG A 152 -16.01 8.13 17.64
C ARG A 152 -15.72 6.66 17.29
N LEU A 153 -16.62 5.74 17.62
CA LEU A 153 -16.46 4.33 17.28
C LEU A 153 -16.53 4.10 15.77
N GLU A 154 -17.53 4.66 15.10
CA GLU A 154 -17.69 4.62 13.65
C GLU A 154 -16.43 5.13 12.93
N TYR A 155 -15.94 6.30 13.36
CA TYR A 155 -14.74 6.91 12.78
C TYR A 155 -13.47 6.07 13.01
N ARG A 156 -13.27 5.57 14.23
CA ARG A 156 -12.11 4.74 14.59
C ARG A 156 -12.11 3.41 13.86
N LEU A 157 -13.26 2.75 13.75
CA LEU A 157 -13.39 1.48 13.00
C LEU A 157 -13.03 1.68 11.53
N THR A 158 -13.59 2.69 10.87
CA THR A 158 -13.30 2.99 9.46
C THR A 158 -11.81 3.32 9.26
N LYS A 159 -11.26 4.15 10.15
CA LYS A 159 -9.85 4.53 10.07
C LYS A 159 -8.91 3.35 10.29
N ALA A 160 -9.18 2.52 11.28
CA ALA A 160 -8.40 1.30 11.55
C ALA A 160 -8.51 0.30 10.39
N TYR A 161 -9.70 0.11 9.86
CA TYR A 161 -9.97 -0.79 8.74
C TYR A 161 -9.22 -0.38 7.48
N PHE A 162 -9.32 0.89 7.08
CA PHE A 162 -8.59 1.39 5.90
C PHE A 162 -7.08 1.37 6.09
N ARG A 163 -6.58 1.74 7.28
CA ARG A 163 -5.16 1.61 7.60
C ARG A 163 -4.66 0.19 7.46
N TYR A 164 -5.40 -0.76 8.03
CA TYR A 164 -5.01 -2.16 8.02
C TYR A 164 -5.06 -2.74 6.61
N THR A 165 -6.18 -2.60 5.92
CA THR A 165 -6.39 -3.21 4.59
C THR A 165 -5.44 -2.63 3.54
N MET A 166 -5.29 -1.30 3.50
CA MET A 166 -4.34 -0.64 2.63
C MET A 166 -2.89 -1.04 2.97
N GLY A 167 -2.54 -1.01 4.26
CA GLY A 167 -1.18 -1.33 4.70
C GLY A 167 -0.77 -2.77 4.43
N GLN A 168 -1.67 -3.74 4.63
CA GLN A 168 -1.39 -5.15 4.32
C GLN A 168 -1.29 -5.40 2.81
N ASN A 169 -2.08 -4.69 2.01
CA ASN A 169 -2.11 -4.90 0.57
C ASN A 169 -0.99 -4.17 -0.20
N PHE A 170 -0.55 -2.99 0.26
CA PHE A 170 0.39 -2.12 -0.48
C PHE A 170 1.61 -1.69 0.34
N GLY A 171 1.65 -2.00 1.63
CA GLY A 171 2.65 -1.50 2.57
C GLY A 171 2.18 -0.29 3.38
N PHE A 172 2.71 -0.16 4.58
CA PHE A 172 2.45 0.97 5.49
C PHE A 172 3.36 2.15 5.21
N MET A 173 4.47 1.92 4.51
CA MET A 173 5.47 2.91 4.15
C MET A 173 5.54 3.04 2.62
N ASN A 174 5.61 4.27 2.13
CA ASN A 174 5.87 4.51 0.71
C ASN A 174 7.37 4.31 0.42
N PRO A 175 7.76 3.30 -0.39
CA PRO A 175 9.16 3.02 -0.68
C PRO A 175 9.86 4.18 -1.37
N SER A 176 9.21 4.88 -2.29
CA SER A 176 9.79 6.05 -2.97
C SER A 176 10.14 7.15 -1.98
N PHE A 177 9.27 7.38 -0.97
CA PHE A 177 9.55 8.37 0.06
C PHE A 177 10.73 7.96 0.95
N VAL A 178 10.83 6.66 1.28
CA VAL A 178 11.91 6.13 2.13
C VAL A 178 13.24 6.17 1.39
N PHE A 179 13.32 5.55 0.22
CA PHE A 179 14.59 5.39 -0.50
C PHE A 179 15.12 6.69 -1.09
N ASN A 180 14.25 7.59 -1.55
CA ASN A 180 14.66 8.89 -2.09
C ASN A 180 15.02 9.93 -1.02
N ARG A 181 15.08 9.53 0.26
CA ARG A 181 15.51 10.37 1.38
C ARG A 181 16.70 9.81 2.16
N LEU A 182 17.29 8.71 1.68
CA LEU A 182 18.42 8.07 2.34
C LEU A 182 19.77 8.69 2.00
N ASP A 183 19.87 9.43 0.89
CA ASP A 183 21.12 9.96 0.40
C ASP A 183 21.00 11.45 0.08
N THR A 184 21.76 12.28 0.81
CA THR A 184 21.75 13.73 0.65
C THR A 184 22.76 14.15 -0.41
N LEU A 185 22.41 15.15 -1.21
CA LEU A 185 23.36 15.85 -2.07
C LEU A 185 24.15 16.84 -1.23
N ALA A 186 25.47 16.88 -1.46
CA ALA A 186 26.30 17.89 -0.85
C ALA A 186 25.76 19.30 -1.18
N PRO A 187 25.76 20.25 -0.23
CA PRO A 187 25.42 21.64 -0.51
C PRO A 187 26.33 22.18 -1.63
N ASN A 188 25.76 22.96 -2.55
CA ASN A 188 26.58 23.68 -3.52
C ASN A 188 27.35 24.76 -2.77
N PRO A 189 28.70 24.73 -2.75
CA PRO A 189 29.51 25.71 -2.02
C PRO A 189 29.35 27.15 -2.54
N TYR A 190 28.81 27.31 -3.74
CA TYR A 190 28.55 28.60 -4.37
C TYR A 190 27.12 29.11 -4.18
N ASP A 191 26.27 28.34 -3.47
CA ASP A 191 24.86 28.69 -3.24
C ASP A 191 24.68 29.22 -1.81
N SER A 192 24.72 30.55 -1.67
CA SER A 192 24.50 31.24 -0.40
C SER A 192 23.05 31.21 0.11
N SER A 193 22.11 30.68 -0.68
CA SER A 193 20.71 30.54 -0.27
C SER A 193 20.55 29.40 0.73
N LYS A 194 19.76 29.61 1.81
CA LYS A 194 19.32 28.56 2.75
C LYS A 194 18.31 27.63 2.07
N ARG A 195 18.75 26.90 1.03
CA ARG A 195 17.87 25.95 0.34
C ARG A 195 17.64 24.70 1.19
N PRO A 196 16.46 24.10 1.09
CA PRO A 196 16.17 22.87 1.80
C PRO A 196 17.11 21.75 1.36
N VAL A 197 17.40 20.82 2.27
CA VAL A 197 18.22 19.63 2.01
C VAL A 197 17.73 18.93 0.75
N ARG A 198 18.63 18.73 -0.23
CA ARG A 198 18.33 18.02 -1.47
C ARG A 198 18.75 16.56 -1.33
N PHE A 199 17.94 15.68 -1.87
CA PHE A 199 18.19 14.24 -1.85
C PHE A 199 18.42 13.71 -3.27
N ARG A 200 19.15 12.59 -3.38
CA ARG A 200 19.24 11.85 -4.66
C ARG A 200 17.98 11.01 -4.84
N GLY A 201 17.43 11.00 -6.05
CA GLY A 201 16.43 10.04 -6.47
C GLY A 201 17.09 8.67 -6.72
N LEU A 202 17.04 7.79 -5.73
CA LEU A 202 17.64 6.46 -5.83
C LEU A 202 16.62 5.36 -6.07
N PHE A 203 15.36 5.70 -6.13
CA PHE A 203 14.26 4.74 -6.32
C PHE A 203 13.28 5.29 -7.35
N ASP A 204 13.29 4.67 -8.51
CA ASP A 204 12.41 4.98 -9.64
C ASP A 204 11.68 3.70 -10.09
N VAL A 205 10.90 3.14 -9.15
CA VAL A 205 10.02 2.00 -9.42
C VAL A 205 8.59 2.43 -9.18
N LYS A 206 7.74 2.23 -10.16
CA LYS A 206 6.31 2.53 -10.05
C LYS A 206 5.63 1.50 -9.16
N MET A 207 5.27 1.93 -7.95
CA MET A 207 4.63 1.08 -6.96
C MET A 207 3.11 1.20 -7.04
N ALA A 208 2.43 0.07 -6.90
CA ALA A 208 0.98 0.05 -6.75
C ALA A 208 0.59 0.67 -5.39
N HIS A 209 -0.51 1.37 -5.37
CA HIS A 209 -1.06 2.03 -4.18
C HIS A 209 -2.58 1.89 -4.16
N ALA A 210 -3.17 2.12 -3.00
CA ALA A 210 -4.61 2.12 -2.87
C ALA A 210 -5.21 3.31 -3.65
N ASP A 211 -6.06 3.00 -4.59
CA ASP A 211 -6.86 3.94 -5.38
C ASP A 211 -8.30 4.03 -4.84
N ASP A 212 -9.12 4.86 -5.45
CA ASP A 212 -10.53 4.99 -5.06
C ASP A 212 -11.30 3.68 -5.24
N ALA A 213 -10.97 2.86 -6.25
CA ALA A 213 -11.60 1.56 -6.48
C ALA A 213 -11.32 0.58 -5.34
N PHE A 214 -10.09 0.56 -4.82
CA PHE A 214 -9.74 -0.23 -3.64
C PHE A 214 -10.58 0.14 -2.42
N TYR A 215 -10.74 1.43 -2.13
CA TYR A 215 -11.53 1.89 -0.99
C TYR A 215 -13.02 1.64 -1.19
N GLN A 216 -13.54 1.79 -2.41
CA GLN A 216 -14.93 1.41 -2.73
C GLN A 216 -15.16 -0.09 -2.49
N LYS A 217 -14.25 -0.95 -2.94
CA LYS A 217 -14.29 -2.38 -2.65
C LYS A 217 -14.28 -2.63 -1.13
N ALA A 218 -13.37 -2.00 -0.40
CA ALA A 218 -13.29 -2.15 1.05
C ALA A 218 -14.61 -1.78 1.75
N MET A 219 -15.24 -0.67 1.37
CA MET A 219 -16.55 -0.28 1.89
C MET A 219 -17.67 -1.26 1.52
N GLN A 220 -17.65 -1.76 0.28
CA GLN A 220 -18.61 -2.78 -0.17
C GLN A 220 -18.52 -4.05 0.68
N MET A 221 -17.30 -4.48 1.05
CA MET A 221 -17.10 -5.66 1.90
C MET A 221 -17.72 -5.51 3.28
N VAL A 222 -17.74 -4.28 3.84
CA VAL A 222 -18.46 -4.02 5.10
C VAL A 222 -19.97 -4.18 4.91
N ARG A 223 -20.52 -3.66 3.81
CA ARG A 223 -21.95 -3.70 3.51
C ARG A 223 -22.46 -5.09 3.17
N CYS A 224 -21.60 -5.93 2.58
CA CYS A 224 -21.93 -7.31 2.17
C CYS A 224 -21.48 -8.36 3.20
N ASP A 225 -21.20 -7.98 4.45
CA ASP A 225 -20.74 -8.86 5.54
C ASP A 225 -19.55 -9.75 5.19
N SER A 226 -18.64 -9.20 4.40
CA SER A 226 -17.50 -9.94 3.87
C SER A 226 -16.14 -9.39 4.37
N VAL A 227 -16.15 -8.67 5.49
CA VAL A 227 -14.93 -8.07 6.07
C VAL A 227 -13.88 -9.14 6.38
N ALA A 228 -14.28 -10.24 7.03
CA ALA A 228 -13.34 -11.32 7.36
C ALA A 228 -12.64 -11.90 6.12
N SER A 229 -13.39 -12.09 5.02
CA SER A 229 -12.86 -12.55 3.74
C SER A 229 -11.88 -11.53 3.15
N PHE A 230 -12.25 -10.26 3.17
CA PHE A 230 -11.39 -9.20 2.63
C PHE A 230 -10.12 -8.99 3.46
N LEU A 231 -10.20 -9.05 4.79
CA LEU A 231 -9.04 -9.02 5.67
C LEU A 231 -8.05 -10.15 5.36
N LYS A 232 -8.54 -11.31 4.92
CA LYS A 232 -7.75 -12.45 4.47
C LYS A 232 -7.17 -12.22 3.08
N GLU A 233 -7.95 -11.65 2.16
CA GLU A 233 -7.54 -11.34 0.78
C GLU A 233 -6.36 -10.36 0.72
N VAL A 234 -6.37 -9.32 1.55
CA VAL A 234 -5.35 -8.27 1.56
C VAL A 234 -4.02 -8.67 2.17
N GLN A 235 -3.93 -9.86 2.80
CA GLN A 235 -2.68 -10.31 3.38
C GLN A 235 -1.56 -10.44 2.34
N PRO A 236 -0.29 -10.23 2.71
CA PRO A 236 0.83 -10.45 1.83
C PRO A 236 0.83 -11.88 1.30
N LYS A 237 1.05 -12.04 -0.02
CA LYS A 237 1.04 -13.37 -0.66
C LYS A 237 2.43 -14.01 -0.71
N ASN A 238 3.48 -13.27 -0.37
CA ASN A 238 4.85 -13.76 -0.40
C ASN A 238 5.11 -14.75 0.75
N PRO A 239 5.48 -16.01 0.50
CA PRO A 239 5.77 -17.01 1.53
C PRO A 239 6.85 -16.54 2.52
N PHE A 240 7.82 -15.78 2.07
CA PHE A 240 8.88 -15.23 2.92
C PHE A 240 8.34 -14.32 4.03
N TYR A 241 7.23 -13.62 3.79
CA TYR A 241 6.55 -12.84 4.82
C TYR A 241 6.16 -13.69 6.03
N TYR A 242 5.59 -14.87 5.78
CA TYR A 242 5.14 -15.77 6.84
C TYR A 242 6.29 -16.41 7.59
N GLN A 243 7.39 -16.75 6.92
CA GLN A 243 8.61 -17.23 7.57
C GLN A 243 9.19 -16.17 8.53
N LEU A 244 9.17 -14.90 8.12
CA LEU A 244 9.60 -13.78 8.96
C LEU A 244 8.65 -13.55 10.12
N LEU A 245 7.34 -13.67 9.92
CA LEU A 245 6.33 -13.54 10.94
C LEU A 245 6.48 -14.61 12.02
N GLU A 246 6.66 -15.88 11.64
CA GLU A 246 6.89 -16.96 12.60
C GLU A 246 8.19 -16.76 13.38
N LYS A 247 9.26 -16.32 12.71
CA LYS A 247 10.51 -15.97 13.39
C LYS A 247 10.35 -14.81 14.37
N LEU A 248 9.51 -13.83 14.05
CA LEU A 248 9.22 -12.72 14.94
C LEU A 248 8.43 -13.18 16.17
N LYS A 249 7.43 -14.05 15.98
CA LYS A 249 6.59 -14.62 17.05
C LYS A 249 7.38 -15.55 18.00
N ALA A 250 8.34 -16.30 17.47
CA ALA A 250 9.18 -17.18 18.27
C ALA A 250 9.99 -16.43 19.34
N GLY A 251 10.20 -15.11 19.18
CA GLY A 251 10.88 -14.28 20.15
C GLY A 251 12.40 -14.50 20.22
N GLY A 252 13.02 -14.10 21.32
CA GLY A 252 14.47 -14.29 21.53
C GLY A 252 15.38 -13.43 20.63
N LEU A 253 14.84 -12.47 19.90
CA LEU A 253 15.56 -11.69 18.91
C LEU A 253 16.17 -10.41 19.50
N GLY A 254 17.45 -10.19 19.25
CA GLY A 254 18.09 -8.92 19.53
C GLY A 254 17.46 -7.78 18.69
N LYS A 255 17.56 -6.54 19.19
CA LYS A 255 16.96 -5.34 18.59
C LYS A 255 17.26 -5.18 17.09
N ALA A 256 18.52 -5.39 16.69
CA ALA A 256 18.94 -5.26 15.29
C ALA A 256 18.26 -6.30 14.37
N MET A 257 18.16 -7.54 14.81
CA MET A 257 17.49 -8.59 14.05
C MET A 257 15.99 -8.34 13.95
N LYS A 258 15.34 -7.92 15.03
CA LYS A 258 13.92 -7.54 15.02
C LYS A 258 13.65 -6.45 14.01
N ILE A 259 14.47 -5.40 13.97
CA ILE A 259 14.34 -4.31 12.97
C ILE A 259 14.49 -4.86 11.54
N LYS A 260 15.49 -5.72 11.28
CA LYS A 260 15.68 -6.34 9.95
C LYS A 260 14.45 -7.13 9.52
N ILE A 261 13.89 -7.93 10.42
CA ILE A 261 12.66 -8.71 10.13
C ILE A 261 11.50 -7.78 9.77
N LEU A 262 11.23 -6.76 10.59
CA LEU A 262 10.14 -5.82 10.36
C LEU A 262 10.30 -5.06 9.03
N CYS A 263 11.51 -4.61 8.70
CA CYS A 263 11.78 -3.96 7.41
C CYS A 263 11.54 -4.91 6.22
N ASN A 264 11.91 -6.18 6.33
CA ASN A 264 11.68 -7.14 5.25
C ASN A 264 10.21 -7.57 5.16
N MET A 265 9.50 -7.70 6.29
CA MET A 265 8.04 -7.88 6.28
C MET A 265 7.33 -6.73 5.59
N GLU A 266 7.77 -5.49 5.81
CA GLU A 266 7.22 -4.32 5.10
C GLU A 266 7.49 -4.41 3.58
N ARG A 267 8.71 -4.78 3.17
CA ARG A 267 9.05 -4.98 1.75
C ARG A 267 8.21 -6.07 1.09
N CYS A 268 7.84 -7.12 1.81
CA CYS A 268 6.97 -8.18 1.31
C CYS A 268 5.53 -7.71 1.03
N ARG A 269 5.10 -6.57 1.60
CA ARG A 269 3.79 -5.95 1.33
C ARG A 269 3.80 -5.08 0.07
N TRP A 270 4.96 -4.57 -0.32
CA TRP A 270 5.07 -3.69 -1.48
C TRP A 270 4.76 -4.43 -2.77
N ARG A 271 4.00 -3.79 -3.63
CA ARG A 271 3.63 -4.31 -4.94
C ARG A 271 4.09 -3.36 -6.02
N GLN A 272 4.82 -3.88 -6.98
CA GLN A 272 5.17 -3.15 -8.19
C GLN A 272 3.97 -3.13 -9.12
N TYR A 273 3.81 -2.05 -9.87
CA TYR A 273 2.76 -1.93 -10.87
C TYR A 273 3.00 -2.91 -12.02
N ASP A 274 4.24 -3.02 -12.44
CA ASP A 274 4.73 -3.97 -13.43
C ASP A 274 5.81 -4.84 -12.76
N ASN A 275 5.46 -6.08 -12.51
CA ASN A 275 6.35 -7.00 -11.82
C ASN A 275 7.08 -7.86 -12.85
N PRO A 276 8.43 -7.85 -12.89
CA PRO A 276 9.20 -8.68 -13.83
C PRO A 276 8.80 -10.15 -13.86
N TRP A 277 8.43 -10.72 -12.71
CA TRP A 277 8.00 -12.12 -12.59
C TRP A 277 6.69 -12.46 -13.34
N GLN A 278 6.00 -11.47 -13.87
CA GLN A 278 4.79 -11.67 -14.68
C GLN A 278 5.09 -11.78 -16.19
N HIS A 279 6.37 -11.58 -16.57
CA HIS A 279 6.84 -11.67 -17.95
C HIS A 279 7.59 -12.97 -18.18
N GLU A 280 7.48 -13.52 -19.38
CA GLU A 280 8.23 -14.72 -19.78
C GLU A 280 9.73 -14.45 -19.86
N LYS A 281 10.09 -13.23 -20.29
CA LYS A 281 11.49 -12.78 -20.43
C LYS A 281 11.70 -11.52 -19.62
N TYR A 282 12.69 -11.56 -18.75
CA TYR A 282 13.03 -10.39 -17.93
C TYR A 282 14.49 -10.41 -17.48
N VAL A 283 14.96 -9.23 -17.09
CA VAL A 283 16.32 -9.07 -16.57
C VAL A 283 16.21 -8.54 -15.13
N VAL A 284 16.91 -9.18 -14.21
CA VAL A 284 17.03 -8.74 -12.82
C VAL A 284 18.46 -8.32 -12.54
N VAL A 285 18.64 -7.09 -12.06
CA VAL A 285 19.91 -6.58 -11.59
C VAL A 285 19.91 -6.54 -10.07
N ASN A 286 20.65 -7.44 -9.46
CA ASN A 286 20.86 -7.47 -8.01
C ASN A 286 22.09 -6.61 -7.67
N ILE A 287 21.87 -5.32 -7.40
CA ILE A 287 22.92 -4.35 -7.11
C ILE A 287 23.81 -4.79 -5.94
N PRO A 288 23.29 -5.22 -4.77
CA PRO A 288 24.10 -5.67 -3.64
C PRO A 288 25.00 -6.87 -3.93
N SER A 289 24.62 -7.76 -4.84
CA SER A 289 25.41 -8.94 -5.21
C SER A 289 26.30 -8.72 -6.42
N PHE A 290 26.19 -7.57 -7.10
CA PHE A 290 26.87 -7.29 -8.36
C PHE A 290 26.59 -8.33 -9.46
N HIS A 291 25.33 -8.81 -9.52
CA HIS A 291 24.91 -9.79 -10.50
C HIS A 291 23.72 -9.32 -11.32
N LEU A 292 23.75 -9.65 -12.59
CA LEU A 292 22.62 -9.55 -13.51
C LEU A 292 22.20 -10.98 -13.89
N MET A 293 20.91 -11.23 -13.88
CA MET A 293 20.28 -12.45 -14.38
C MET A 293 19.31 -12.09 -15.49
N ALA A 294 19.53 -12.61 -16.67
CA ALA A 294 18.57 -12.57 -17.78
C ALA A 294 17.85 -13.92 -17.83
N ILE A 295 16.53 -13.89 -17.70
CA ILE A 295 15.68 -15.06 -17.60
C ILE A 295 14.81 -15.12 -18.85
N ASP A 296 14.79 -16.29 -19.50
CA ASP A 296 13.93 -16.63 -20.62
C ASP A 296 13.25 -17.97 -20.30
N HIS A 297 12.02 -17.93 -19.82
CA HIS A 297 11.29 -19.10 -19.30
C HIS A 297 12.09 -19.83 -18.21
N GLN A 298 12.68 -20.99 -18.55
CA GLN A 298 13.49 -21.78 -17.62
C GLN A 298 14.99 -21.50 -17.76
N ASP A 299 15.41 -20.85 -18.86
CA ASP A 299 16.81 -20.54 -19.11
C ASP A 299 17.23 -19.29 -18.35
N THR A 300 18.41 -19.33 -17.75
CA THR A 300 18.99 -18.23 -17.02
C THR A 300 20.43 -17.97 -17.41
N LEU A 301 20.70 -16.79 -17.94
CA LEU A 301 22.04 -16.27 -18.13
C LEU A 301 22.40 -15.39 -16.92
N SER A 302 23.46 -15.74 -16.21
CA SER A 302 23.96 -14.96 -15.08
C SER A 302 25.33 -14.39 -15.37
N MET A 303 25.54 -13.11 -15.01
CA MET A 303 26.83 -12.44 -15.18
C MET A 303 27.12 -11.45 -14.06
N ARG A 304 28.40 -11.20 -13.80
CA ARG A 304 28.83 -10.13 -12.91
C ARG A 304 28.74 -8.78 -13.62
N ILE A 305 28.36 -7.76 -12.89
CA ILE A 305 28.24 -6.39 -13.40
C ILE A 305 28.95 -5.38 -12.50
N GLY A 306 29.33 -4.25 -13.08
CA GLY A 306 29.74 -3.07 -12.33
C GLY A 306 28.54 -2.28 -11.85
N CYS A 307 28.58 -1.84 -10.60
CA CYS A 307 27.60 -0.92 -10.04
C CYS A 307 28.30 0.38 -9.64
N GLY A 308 27.51 1.44 -9.49
CA GLY A 308 28.02 2.75 -9.08
C GLY A 308 28.66 2.72 -7.69
N ALA A 309 29.68 3.54 -7.50
CA ALA A 309 30.35 3.72 -6.23
C ALA A 309 29.43 4.39 -5.18
N SER A 310 29.83 4.40 -3.89
CA SER A 310 29.04 5.00 -2.81
C SER A 310 28.68 6.49 -3.03
N LYS A 311 29.53 7.23 -3.76
CA LYS A 311 29.26 8.63 -4.15
C LYS A 311 28.36 8.77 -5.38
N THR A 312 28.25 7.73 -6.22
CA THR A 312 27.51 7.70 -7.49
C THR A 312 26.67 6.42 -7.57
N LYS A 313 25.83 6.21 -6.57
CA LYS A 313 25.04 4.98 -6.41
C LYS A 313 24.16 4.70 -7.62
N THR A 314 24.10 3.43 -8.01
CA THR A 314 23.16 2.96 -9.01
C THR A 314 21.73 3.05 -8.43
N PRO A 315 20.80 3.73 -9.12
CA PRO A 315 19.42 3.80 -8.67
C PRO A 315 18.70 2.46 -8.85
N ILE A 316 17.69 2.22 -8.02
CA ILE A 316 16.73 1.14 -8.20
C ILE A 316 15.67 1.63 -9.17
N LEU A 317 15.51 0.96 -10.29
CA LEU A 317 14.54 1.33 -11.32
C LEU A 317 13.89 0.08 -11.92
N ASN A 318 12.73 0.29 -12.55
CA ASN A 318 12.07 -0.70 -13.40
C ASN A 318 11.85 -0.07 -14.78
N SER A 319 12.25 -0.80 -15.83
CA SER A 319 12.18 -0.32 -17.22
C SER A 319 12.09 -1.49 -18.19
N HIS A 320 11.88 -1.20 -19.47
CA HIS A 320 11.82 -2.20 -20.53
C HIS A 320 12.96 -1.97 -21.51
N ILE A 321 13.55 -3.09 -22.01
CA ILE A 321 14.48 -3.06 -23.14
C ILE A 321 13.67 -2.78 -24.40
N LYS A 322 13.90 -1.64 -25.03
CA LYS A 322 13.18 -1.22 -26.24
C LYS A 322 13.98 -1.39 -27.51
N ARG A 323 15.31 -1.40 -27.42
CA ARG A 323 16.21 -1.45 -28.56
C ARG A 323 17.51 -2.13 -28.15
N MET A 324 18.05 -2.93 -29.04
CA MET A 324 19.42 -3.43 -29.02
C MET A 324 20.20 -2.78 -30.16
N GLU A 325 21.41 -2.39 -29.89
CA GLU A 325 22.31 -1.79 -30.85
C GLU A 325 23.54 -2.67 -30.94
N LEU A 326 23.86 -3.16 -32.16
CA LEU A 326 25.03 -3.99 -32.40
C LEU A 326 26.22 -3.09 -32.68
N ASN A 327 27.37 -3.43 -32.08
CA ASN A 327 28.62 -2.67 -32.20
C ASN A 327 28.45 -1.16 -31.88
N PRO A 328 27.86 -0.82 -30.70
CA PRO A 328 27.56 0.58 -30.37
C PRO A 328 28.81 1.38 -30.10
N GLN A 329 28.77 2.65 -30.46
CA GLN A 329 29.75 3.63 -29.98
C GLN A 329 29.30 4.21 -28.63
N TRP A 330 30.17 4.15 -27.64
CA TRP A 330 29.87 4.74 -26.35
C TRP A 330 30.40 6.18 -26.25
N PHE A 331 29.48 7.12 -26.23
CA PHE A 331 29.82 8.53 -25.96
C PHE A 331 30.04 8.71 -24.45
N VAL A 332 31.26 9.03 -24.07
CA VAL A 332 31.62 9.20 -22.66
C VAL A 332 30.89 10.42 -22.09
N PRO A 333 30.11 10.23 -20.99
CA PRO A 333 29.41 11.35 -20.34
C PRO A 333 30.34 12.48 -19.91
N ARG A 334 29.90 13.74 -20.06
CA ARG A 334 30.69 14.94 -19.72
C ARG A 334 31.28 14.88 -18.30
N SER A 335 30.58 14.32 -17.34
CA SER A 335 31.06 14.16 -15.96
C SER A 335 32.32 13.29 -15.88
N ILE A 336 32.37 12.19 -16.62
CA ILE A 336 33.54 11.30 -16.68
C ILE A 336 34.68 12.00 -17.43
N VAL A 337 34.36 12.69 -18.52
CA VAL A 337 35.36 13.47 -19.24
C VAL A 337 36.05 14.48 -18.33
N LEU A 338 35.27 15.27 -17.58
CA LEU A 338 35.78 16.32 -16.71
C LEU A 338 36.55 15.79 -15.48
N HIS A 339 36.14 14.65 -14.92
CA HIS A 339 36.79 14.12 -13.73
C HIS A 339 37.95 13.18 -14.01
N ASP A 340 37.85 12.36 -15.07
CA ASP A 340 38.80 11.27 -15.28
C ASP A 340 39.68 11.46 -16.51
N MET A 341 39.19 12.13 -17.54
CA MET A 341 39.85 12.17 -18.87
C MET A 341 40.47 13.51 -19.22
N ILE A 342 39.98 14.63 -18.70
CA ILE A 342 40.45 15.98 -19.09
C ILE A 342 41.94 16.17 -18.84
N HIS A 343 42.46 15.58 -17.77
CA HIS A 343 43.90 15.66 -17.43
C HIS A 343 44.77 14.75 -18.30
N ARG A 344 44.17 13.96 -19.19
CA ARG A 344 44.81 13.04 -20.10
C ARG A 344 44.69 13.45 -21.56
N VAL A 345 44.09 14.61 -21.82
CA VAL A 345 43.98 15.18 -23.17
C VAL A 345 45.38 15.32 -23.78
N GLY A 346 45.58 14.86 -25.03
CA GLY A 346 46.87 14.81 -25.70
C GLY A 346 47.69 13.54 -25.47
N ASN A 347 47.29 12.67 -24.51
CA ASN A 347 47.95 11.38 -24.32
C ASN A 347 47.33 10.30 -25.23
N HIS A 348 47.86 10.18 -26.45
CA HIS A 348 47.34 9.19 -27.43
C HIS A 348 47.48 7.74 -26.96
N GLY A 349 48.49 7.40 -26.16
CA GLY A 349 48.67 6.07 -25.59
C GLY A 349 47.54 5.70 -24.63
N TYR A 350 47.11 6.66 -23.81
CA TYR A 350 45.98 6.48 -22.87
C TYR A 350 44.66 6.14 -23.59
N PHE A 351 44.36 6.91 -24.66
CA PHE A 351 43.12 6.71 -25.43
C PHE A 351 43.17 5.42 -26.26
N ARG A 352 44.33 5.11 -26.90
CA ARG A 352 44.52 3.88 -27.66
C ARG A 352 44.35 2.63 -26.79
N ALA A 353 44.90 2.61 -25.58
CA ALA A 353 44.77 1.49 -24.65
C ALA A 353 43.31 1.23 -24.19
N ARG A 354 42.40 2.18 -24.41
CA ARG A 354 40.98 2.11 -24.08
C ARG A 354 40.08 2.04 -25.31
N ASN A 355 40.62 1.82 -26.49
CA ASN A 355 39.89 1.89 -27.76
C ASN A 355 39.03 3.15 -27.88
N SER A 356 39.53 4.27 -27.37
CA SER A 356 38.82 5.54 -27.31
C SER A 356 39.40 6.55 -28.28
N VAL A 357 38.54 7.34 -28.91
CA VAL A 357 38.91 8.42 -29.84
C VAL A 357 38.36 9.73 -29.34
N SER A 358 39.17 10.79 -29.40
CA SER A 358 38.71 12.15 -29.12
C SER A 358 38.51 12.89 -30.45
N TYR A 359 37.29 13.39 -30.65
CA TYR A 359 36.95 14.23 -31.81
C TYR A 359 37.02 15.71 -31.41
N THR A 360 37.74 16.50 -32.19
CA THR A 360 37.83 17.97 -32.00
C THR A 360 36.66 18.69 -32.66
N HIS A 361 36.06 18.09 -33.68
CA HIS A 361 34.86 18.58 -34.36
C HIS A 361 33.96 17.39 -34.73
N LEU A 362 32.68 17.50 -34.44
CA LEU A 362 31.65 16.62 -34.99
C LEU A 362 31.26 17.16 -36.37
N THR A 363 31.91 16.71 -37.43
CA THR A 363 31.35 16.84 -38.77
C THR A 363 30.19 15.85 -38.87
N LEU A 364 28.97 16.32 -39.06
CA LEU A 364 27.83 15.47 -39.42
C LEU A 364 28.22 14.76 -40.74
N PRO A 365 27.96 13.45 -40.85
CA PRO A 365 28.15 12.77 -42.12
C PRO A 365 27.20 13.41 -43.12
N THR A 366 27.78 14.03 -44.13
CA THR A 366 27.06 14.42 -45.34
C THR A 366 26.62 13.13 -46.01
N THR A 367 25.32 12.85 -45.99
CA THR A 367 24.74 11.77 -46.80
C THR A 367 24.98 12.10 -48.25
N SER A 368 25.85 11.36 -48.90
CA SER A 368 25.89 11.19 -50.36
C SER A 368 24.96 10.09 -50.76
#